data_35783b76b0319579957318692ca884fd
#
_entry.id   35783b76b0319579957318692ca884fd
#
_cell.length_a   1.000
_cell.length_b   1.000
_cell.length_c   1.000
_cell.angle_alpha   90.00
_cell.angle_beta   90.00
_cell.angle_gamma   90.00
#
_symmetry.space_group_name_H-M   'P 1'
#
loop_
_entity.id
_entity.type
_entity.pdbx_description
1 polymer ?
#
loop_
_entity_poly.entity_id
_entity_poly.type
_entity_poly.pdbx_seq_one_letter_code
_entity_poly.pdbx_strand_id
1 'polypeptide(L)'
;MSLPLTYHPALEQPDLLAPPVTAALRSLPWADQVLVAAIDPALADTAQFCETYGVTLEESANCVIIAAKRGSLVTYAACMVTATTRADVNGLVRRHLGAKKASFGPMDAVTSLSGMEYGGITPIGLPDSWPVLVDDLVAKSPTVVVGSGIRGSKLWLPGHLLAELPGAEILPGLGV
;
A
#
# COMPACT_ATOMS: atom_id res chain seq x y z
N MET A 1 25.51 -8.11 -4.43
CA MET A 1 25.13 -8.66 -3.10
C MET A 1 24.06 -7.76 -2.52
N SER A 2 22.93 -8.32 -2.12
CA SER A 2 21.85 -7.56 -1.49
C SER A 2 22.21 -7.17 -0.05
N LEU A 3 21.70 -6.02 0.40
CA LEU A 3 21.84 -5.62 1.79
C LEU A 3 20.93 -6.48 2.68
N PRO A 4 21.37 -6.80 3.90
CA PRO A 4 20.56 -7.60 4.81
C PRO A 4 19.39 -6.80 5.37
N LEU A 5 18.28 -7.51 5.63
CA LEU A 5 17.10 -6.99 6.32
C LEU A 5 16.97 -7.68 7.69
N THR A 6 16.60 -6.90 8.70
CA THR A 6 16.29 -7.44 10.02
C THR A 6 14.81 -7.24 10.29
N TYR A 7 14.08 -8.34 10.44
CA TYR A 7 12.63 -8.34 10.61
C TYR A 7 12.25 -8.37 12.08
N HIS A 8 11.26 -7.56 12.45
CA HIS A 8 10.65 -7.53 13.78
C HIS A 8 9.13 -7.57 13.64
N PRO A 9 8.40 -8.08 14.64
CA PRO A 9 6.96 -7.84 14.70
C PRO A 9 6.67 -6.33 14.62
N ALA A 10 5.76 -5.94 13.73
CA ALA A 10 5.56 -4.53 13.41
C ALA A 10 5.19 -3.69 14.64
N LEU A 11 4.29 -4.18 15.50
CA LEU A 11 3.85 -3.46 16.68
C LEU A 11 4.91 -3.33 17.79
N GLU A 12 6.01 -4.07 17.70
CA GLU A 12 7.16 -3.93 18.62
C GLU A 12 8.09 -2.79 18.18
N GLN A 13 7.90 -2.23 16.99
CA GLN A 13 8.73 -1.17 16.41
C GLN A 13 7.89 0.03 15.96
N PRO A 14 7.18 0.72 16.88
CA PRO A 14 6.30 1.83 16.51
C PRO A 14 7.04 2.99 15.83
N ASP A 15 8.33 3.17 16.11
CA ASP A 15 9.16 4.20 15.47
C ASP A 15 9.42 3.92 13.98
N LEU A 16 9.19 2.70 13.52
CA LEU A 16 9.30 2.31 12.11
C LEU A 16 7.96 2.35 11.38
N LEU A 17 6.91 2.87 12.00
CA LEU A 17 5.57 2.96 11.46
C LEU A 17 5.07 4.40 11.52
N ALA A 18 4.30 4.83 10.51
CA ALA A 18 3.53 6.06 10.65
C ALA A 18 2.47 5.89 11.76
N PRO A 19 2.13 6.94 12.52
CA PRO A 19 1.14 6.85 13.59
C PRO A 19 -0.20 6.21 13.18
N PRO A 20 -0.81 6.54 12.01
CA PRO A 20 -2.05 5.89 11.59
C PRO A 20 -1.87 4.40 11.30
N VAL A 21 -0.69 3.97 10.88
CA VAL A 21 -0.39 2.54 10.66
C VAL A 21 -0.37 1.79 11.98
N THR A 22 0.31 2.33 12.98
CA THR A 22 0.32 1.75 14.34
C THR A 22 -1.10 1.63 14.90
N ALA A 23 -1.89 2.69 14.79
CA ALA A 23 -3.28 2.70 15.27
C ALA A 23 -4.13 1.63 14.57
N ALA A 24 -4.02 1.51 13.25
CA ALA A 24 -4.74 0.52 12.47
C ALA A 24 -4.33 -0.91 12.84
N LEU A 25 -3.02 -1.19 12.93
CA LEU A 25 -2.53 -2.52 13.26
C LEU A 25 -3.02 -2.99 14.64
N ARG A 26 -3.11 -2.09 15.62
CA ARG A 26 -3.61 -2.44 16.96
C ARG A 26 -5.05 -2.95 16.95
N SER A 27 -5.84 -2.59 15.96
CA SER A 27 -7.23 -3.03 15.83
C SER A 27 -7.43 -4.24 14.91
N LEU A 28 -6.38 -4.71 14.25
CA LEU A 28 -6.45 -5.83 13.31
C LEU A 28 -6.12 -7.15 14.01
N PRO A 29 -6.98 -8.19 13.88
CA PRO A 29 -6.77 -9.48 14.56
C PRO A 29 -5.53 -10.25 14.09
N TRP A 30 -4.99 -9.89 12.92
CA TRP A 30 -3.83 -10.54 12.31
C TRP A 30 -2.56 -9.68 12.37
N ALA A 31 -2.52 -8.66 13.22
CA ALA A 31 -1.35 -7.78 13.36
C ALA A 31 -0.06 -8.53 13.71
N ASP A 32 -0.16 -9.64 14.42
CA ASP A 32 0.98 -10.50 14.77
C ASP A 32 1.65 -11.17 13.56
N GLN A 33 0.97 -11.19 12.41
CA GLN A 33 1.53 -11.70 11.15
C GLN A 33 2.26 -10.64 10.33
N VAL A 34 2.31 -9.39 10.79
CA VAL A 34 2.95 -8.28 10.09
C VAL A 34 4.33 -8.03 10.66
N LEU A 35 5.34 -8.13 9.79
CA LEU A 35 6.73 -7.83 10.12
C LEU A 35 7.13 -6.48 9.55
N VAL A 36 8.07 -5.82 10.20
CA VAL A 36 8.68 -4.58 9.73
C VAL A 36 10.20 -4.73 9.66
N ALA A 37 10.80 -4.11 8.68
CA ALA A 37 12.26 -3.99 8.61
C ALA A 37 12.64 -2.55 8.23
N ALA A 38 13.66 -2.03 8.89
CA ALA A 38 14.25 -0.74 8.56
C ALA A 38 14.97 -0.82 7.21
N ILE A 39 14.86 0.23 6.41
CA ILE A 39 15.58 0.41 5.16
C ILE A 39 16.18 1.81 5.10
N ASP A 40 17.12 2.02 4.17
CA ASP A 40 17.58 3.36 3.87
C ASP A 40 16.45 4.18 3.19
N PRO A 41 16.01 5.31 3.78
CA PRO A 41 14.96 6.14 3.19
C PRO A 41 15.24 6.61 1.76
N ALA A 42 16.50 6.77 1.39
CA ALA A 42 16.90 7.14 0.03
C ALA A 42 16.63 6.03 -0.98
N LEU A 43 16.44 4.79 -0.53
CA LEU A 43 16.22 3.61 -1.35
C LEU A 43 14.78 3.09 -1.25
N ALA A 44 13.84 3.95 -0.82
CA ALA A 44 12.45 3.55 -0.62
C ALA A 44 11.67 3.30 -1.91
N ASP A 45 12.11 3.89 -3.03
CA ASP A 45 11.46 3.69 -4.32
C ASP A 45 11.58 2.23 -4.76
N THR A 46 10.48 1.66 -5.23
CA THR A 46 10.30 0.22 -5.40
C THR A 46 11.44 -0.46 -6.17
N ALA A 47 11.85 0.08 -7.32
CA ALA A 47 12.91 -0.52 -8.12
C ALA A 47 14.26 -0.55 -7.38
N GLN A 48 14.64 0.56 -6.77
CA GLN A 48 15.89 0.67 -6.00
C GLN A 48 15.84 -0.22 -4.76
N PHE A 49 14.71 -0.25 -4.08
CA PHE A 49 14.49 -1.11 -2.92
C PHE A 49 14.66 -2.59 -3.29
N CYS A 50 13.97 -3.04 -4.33
CA CYS A 50 14.03 -4.43 -4.77
C CYS A 50 15.45 -4.84 -5.16
N GLU A 51 16.12 -4.01 -5.94
CA GLU A 51 17.51 -4.27 -6.35
C GLU A 51 18.47 -4.33 -5.16
N THR A 52 18.34 -3.37 -4.24
CA THR A 52 19.27 -3.24 -3.11
C THR A 52 19.10 -4.35 -2.08
N TYR A 53 17.84 -4.68 -1.75
CA TYR A 53 17.54 -5.62 -0.67
C TYR A 53 17.22 -7.05 -1.14
N GLY A 54 17.26 -7.30 -2.44
CA GLY A 54 17.03 -8.64 -3.00
C GLY A 54 15.58 -9.10 -2.91
N VAL A 55 14.64 -8.17 -2.90
CA VAL A 55 13.20 -8.44 -2.94
C VAL A 55 12.76 -8.49 -4.40
N THR A 56 11.94 -9.46 -4.77
CA THR A 56 11.45 -9.54 -6.15
C THR A 56 10.35 -8.50 -6.40
N LEU A 57 10.20 -8.09 -7.66
CA LEU A 57 9.13 -7.17 -8.04
C LEU A 57 7.74 -7.80 -7.85
N GLU A 58 7.65 -9.11 -7.99
CA GLU A 58 6.43 -9.89 -7.77
C GLU A 58 5.98 -9.87 -6.30
N GLU A 59 6.94 -9.85 -5.38
CA GLU A 59 6.67 -9.76 -3.93
C GLU A 59 6.38 -8.34 -3.47
N SER A 60 6.78 -7.33 -4.24
CA SER A 60 6.54 -5.93 -3.88
C SER A 60 5.20 -5.46 -4.42
N ALA A 61 4.39 -4.84 -3.57
CA ALA A 61 3.11 -4.28 -3.96
C ALA A 61 3.10 -2.76 -3.74
N ASN A 62 2.66 -2.04 -4.75
CA ASN A 62 2.52 -0.59 -4.71
C ASN A 62 1.11 -0.21 -4.26
N CYS A 63 1.03 0.77 -3.39
CA CYS A 63 -0.22 1.41 -2.98
C CYS A 63 -0.39 2.71 -3.76
N VAL A 64 -1.25 2.68 -4.76
CA VAL A 64 -1.51 3.83 -5.63
C VAL A 64 -2.81 4.48 -5.19
N ILE A 65 -2.76 5.75 -4.80
CA ILE A 65 -3.95 6.50 -4.41
C ILE A 65 -4.54 7.20 -5.63
N ILE A 66 -5.82 6.93 -5.87
CA ILE A 66 -6.57 7.47 -7.00
C ILE A 66 -7.58 8.48 -6.49
N ALA A 67 -7.64 9.63 -7.18
CA ALA A 67 -8.70 10.62 -7.01
C ALA A 67 -9.79 10.35 -8.06
N ALA A 68 -10.95 9.96 -7.61
CA ALA A 68 -12.12 9.70 -8.45
C ALA A 68 -13.08 10.89 -8.36
N LYS A 69 -13.43 11.47 -9.51
CA LYS A 69 -14.28 12.67 -9.59
C LYS A 69 -15.61 12.36 -10.26
N ARG A 70 -16.67 12.85 -9.65
CA ARG A 70 -18.02 12.86 -10.21
C ARG A 70 -18.69 14.21 -9.90
N GLY A 71 -18.79 15.07 -10.90
CA GLY A 71 -19.20 16.46 -10.66
C GLY A 71 -18.17 17.18 -9.79
N SER A 72 -18.65 17.82 -8.71
CA SER A 72 -17.79 18.48 -7.71
C SER A 72 -17.27 17.52 -6.63
N LEU A 73 -17.78 16.29 -6.58
CA LEU A 73 -17.36 15.29 -5.59
C LEU A 73 -16.05 14.64 -5.97
N VAL A 74 -15.09 14.67 -5.06
CA VAL A 74 -13.81 13.95 -5.17
C VAL A 74 -13.74 12.93 -4.05
N THR A 75 -13.53 11.65 -4.42
CA THR A 75 -13.29 10.57 -3.48
C THR A 75 -11.93 9.95 -3.77
N TYR A 76 -11.31 9.40 -2.74
CA TYR A 76 -10.02 8.72 -2.89
C TYR A 76 -10.18 7.23 -2.68
N ALA A 77 -9.37 6.45 -3.39
CA ALA A 77 -9.29 5.00 -3.23
C ALA A 77 -7.83 4.56 -3.31
N ALA A 78 -7.48 3.54 -2.57
CA ALA A 78 -6.17 2.89 -2.67
C ALA A 78 -6.26 1.71 -3.63
N CYS A 79 -5.30 1.60 -4.55
CA CYS A 79 -5.19 0.47 -5.46
C CYS A 79 -3.88 -0.27 -5.14
N MET A 80 -3.99 -1.54 -4.77
CA MET A 80 -2.85 -2.41 -4.50
C MET A 80 -2.56 -3.27 -5.71
N VAL A 81 -1.42 -3.03 -6.33
CA VAL A 81 -0.94 -3.78 -7.50
C VAL A 81 0.49 -4.24 -7.28
N THR A 82 0.88 -5.37 -7.89
CA THR A 82 2.28 -5.81 -7.85
C THR A 82 3.18 -4.80 -8.57
N ALA A 83 4.44 -4.75 -8.20
CA ALA A 83 5.41 -3.85 -8.85
C ALA A 83 5.66 -4.20 -10.33
N THR A 84 5.23 -5.37 -10.78
CA THR A 84 5.30 -5.80 -12.17
C THR A 84 4.17 -5.27 -13.05
N THR A 85 3.15 -4.65 -12.45
CA THR A 85 1.94 -4.17 -13.14
C THR A 85 1.66 -2.70 -12.81
N ARG A 86 0.67 -2.14 -13.48
CA ARG A 86 0.15 -0.79 -13.23
C ARG A 86 -1.35 -0.86 -12.98
N ALA A 87 -1.86 0.00 -12.11
CA ALA A 87 -3.30 0.12 -11.90
C ALA A 87 -4.00 0.64 -13.16
N ASP A 88 -5.06 -0.03 -13.58
CA ASP A 88 -5.92 0.41 -14.69
C ASP A 88 -6.85 1.54 -14.24
N VAL A 89 -6.27 2.74 -14.12
CA VAL A 89 -6.94 3.91 -13.53
C VAL A 89 -8.12 4.38 -14.37
N ASN A 90 -7.91 4.58 -15.67
CA ASN A 90 -8.93 5.14 -16.57
C ASN A 90 -9.94 4.09 -17.07
N GLY A 91 -9.62 2.83 -16.95
CA GLY A 91 -10.51 1.73 -17.32
C GLY A 91 -11.27 1.20 -16.12
N LEU A 92 -10.72 0.15 -15.49
CA LEU A 92 -11.40 -0.60 -14.45
C LEU A 92 -11.68 0.23 -13.19
N VAL A 93 -10.69 0.95 -12.67
CA VAL A 93 -10.87 1.73 -11.43
C VAL A 93 -11.94 2.80 -11.58
N ARG A 94 -11.87 3.58 -12.66
CA ARG A 94 -12.85 4.62 -12.94
C ARG A 94 -14.29 4.06 -13.01
N ARG A 95 -14.48 2.96 -13.72
CA ARG A 95 -15.80 2.30 -13.83
C ARG A 95 -16.27 1.74 -12.50
N HIS A 96 -15.38 1.07 -11.79
CA HIS A 96 -15.69 0.44 -10.50
C HIS A 96 -16.14 1.47 -9.46
N LEU A 97 -15.49 2.63 -9.42
CA LEU A 97 -15.84 3.71 -8.50
C LEU A 97 -16.99 4.59 -8.99
N GLY A 98 -17.56 4.30 -10.17
CA GLY A 98 -18.64 5.11 -10.74
C GLY A 98 -18.23 6.55 -11.04
N ALA A 99 -16.95 6.79 -11.30
CA ALA A 99 -16.43 8.12 -11.55
C ALA A 99 -16.49 8.54 -13.02
N LYS A 100 -16.60 9.82 -13.26
CA LYS A 100 -16.44 10.39 -14.61
C LYS A 100 -14.99 10.57 -14.99
N LYS A 101 -14.15 10.91 -14.02
CA LYS A 101 -12.69 11.03 -14.16
C LYS A 101 -12.00 10.30 -13.00
N ALA A 102 -10.88 9.66 -13.31
CA ALA A 102 -9.98 9.09 -12.33
C ALA A 102 -8.54 9.46 -12.68
N SER A 103 -7.78 9.86 -11.70
CA SER A 103 -6.38 10.25 -11.85
C SER A 103 -5.61 9.89 -10.59
N PHE A 104 -4.28 9.97 -10.64
CA PHE A 104 -3.49 9.85 -9.42
C PHE A 104 -3.86 10.95 -8.43
N GLY A 105 -4.00 10.59 -7.16
CA GLY A 105 -4.23 11.58 -6.10
C GLY A 105 -3.07 12.58 -6.03
N PRO A 106 -3.36 13.89 -5.91
CA PRO A 106 -2.29 14.88 -5.72
C PRO A 106 -1.48 14.55 -4.48
N MET A 107 -0.16 14.56 -4.59
CA MET A 107 0.73 14.06 -3.54
C MET A 107 0.59 14.82 -2.23
N ASP A 108 0.46 16.15 -2.28
CA ASP A 108 0.25 16.99 -1.11
C ASP A 108 -1.07 16.67 -0.38
N ALA A 109 -2.14 16.43 -1.12
CA ALA A 109 -3.42 16.01 -0.55
C ALA A 109 -3.33 14.61 0.05
N VAL A 110 -2.71 13.66 -0.65
CA VAL A 110 -2.56 12.28 -0.18
C VAL A 110 -1.76 12.22 1.11
N THR A 111 -0.61 12.88 1.18
CA THR A 111 0.24 12.88 2.38
C THR A 111 -0.43 13.59 3.54
N SER A 112 -1.10 14.71 3.30
CA SER A 112 -1.83 15.46 4.33
C SER A 112 -3.00 14.67 4.91
N LEU A 113 -3.81 14.04 4.06
CA LEU A 113 -5.02 13.31 4.48
C LEU A 113 -4.69 11.95 5.10
N SER A 114 -3.66 11.27 4.62
CA SER A 114 -3.28 9.95 5.11
C SER A 114 -2.40 10.00 6.36
N GLY A 115 -1.69 11.10 6.58
CA GLY A 115 -0.67 11.19 7.63
C GLY A 115 0.57 10.34 7.33
N MET A 116 0.81 10.02 6.08
CA MET A 116 1.92 9.18 5.63
C MET A 116 2.89 9.96 4.75
N GLU A 117 4.14 9.50 4.69
CA GLU A 117 5.17 10.12 3.85
C GLU A 117 5.06 9.68 2.40
N TYR A 118 5.42 10.57 1.48
CA TYR A 118 5.63 10.21 0.07
C TYR A 118 6.66 9.09 -0.03
N GLY A 119 6.36 8.07 -0.81
CA GLY A 119 7.22 6.88 -0.95
C GLY A 119 7.05 5.84 0.15
N GLY A 120 6.19 6.12 1.16
CA GLY A 120 5.85 5.18 2.23
C GLY A 120 4.36 4.86 2.31
N ILE A 121 3.54 5.37 1.40
CA ILE A 121 2.07 5.17 1.43
C ILE A 121 1.73 3.68 1.47
N THR A 122 0.81 3.32 2.34
CA THR A 122 0.37 1.93 2.58
C THR A 122 -1.15 1.88 2.72
N PRO A 123 -1.81 0.75 2.41
CA PRO A 123 -3.25 0.63 2.60
C PRO A 123 -3.65 0.51 4.08
N ILE A 124 -2.71 0.16 4.95
CA ILE A 124 -2.96 0.00 6.39
C ILE A 124 -2.97 1.37 7.06
N GLY A 125 -4.12 1.78 7.59
CA GLY A 125 -4.25 3.05 8.31
C GLY A 125 -4.68 4.25 7.47
N LEU A 126 -5.17 4.03 6.26
CA LEU A 126 -5.78 5.06 5.44
C LEU A 126 -7.13 5.50 6.04
N PRO A 127 -7.63 6.70 5.68
CA PRO A 127 -8.95 7.14 6.12
C PRO A 127 -10.02 6.08 5.81
N ASP A 128 -10.95 5.87 6.74
CA ASP A 128 -11.99 4.82 6.62
C ASP A 128 -12.89 4.98 5.40
N SER A 129 -13.02 6.20 4.89
CA SER A 129 -13.81 6.49 3.70
C SER A 129 -13.13 6.12 2.38
N TRP A 130 -11.86 5.72 2.42
CA TRP A 130 -11.09 5.34 1.22
C TRP A 130 -11.19 3.84 0.99
N PRO A 131 -11.90 3.39 -0.07
CA PRO A 131 -11.88 1.97 -0.43
C PRO A 131 -10.47 1.49 -0.72
N VAL A 132 -10.19 0.23 -0.40
CA VAL A 132 -8.93 -0.43 -0.74
C VAL A 132 -9.23 -1.52 -1.78
N LEU A 133 -8.76 -1.29 -2.99
CA LEU A 133 -8.93 -2.22 -4.11
C LEU A 133 -7.65 -3.04 -4.23
N VAL A 134 -7.77 -4.35 -4.12
CA VAL A 134 -6.63 -5.26 -4.10
C VAL A 134 -6.65 -6.11 -5.35
N ASP A 135 -5.60 -6.02 -6.17
CA ASP A 135 -5.44 -6.92 -7.30
C ASP A 135 -5.34 -8.37 -6.83
N ASP A 136 -5.94 -9.28 -7.58
CA ASP A 136 -5.94 -10.71 -7.21
C ASP A 136 -4.52 -11.30 -7.16
N LEU A 137 -3.59 -10.79 -7.97
CA LEU A 137 -2.18 -11.19 -7.89
C LEU A 137 -1.56 -10.84 -6.54
N VAL A 138 -1.90 -9.67 -5.99
CA VAL A 138 -1.45 -9.27 -4.64
C VAL A 138 -2.07 -10.17 -3.59
N ALA A 139 -3.38 -10.38 -3.65
CA ALA A 139 -4.11 -11.22 -2.69
C ALA A 139 -3.64 -12.68 -2.68
N LYS A 140 -3.20 -13.20 -3.81
CA LYS A 140 -2.71 -14.58 -3.95
C LYS A 140 -1.24 -14.75 -3.56
N SER A 141 -0.50 -13.67 -3.39
CA SER A 141 0.92 -13.75 -3.04
C SER A 141 1.09 -14.28 -1.61
N PRO A 142 1.94 -15.31 -1.40
CA PRO A 142 2.19 -15.85 -0.06
C PRO A 142 2.70 -14.78 0.90
N THR A 143 3.55 -13.89 0.41
CA THR A 143 4.07 -12.74 1.15
C THR A 143 4.16 -11.56 0.21
N VAL A 144 3.75 -10.39 0.69
CA VAL A 144 3.91 -9.13 -0.03
C VAL A 144 4.68 -8.13 0.83
N VAL A 145 5.41 -7.25 0.15
CA VAL A 145 6.10 -6.12 0.76
C VAL A 145 5.35 -4.86 0.40
N VAL A 146 4.96 -4.10 1.41
CA VAL A 146 4.21 -2.85 1.24
C VAL A 146 4.84 -1.73 2.05
N GLY A 147 4.40 -0.50 1.82
CA GLY A 147 4.82 0.65 2.63
C GLY A 147 4.41 0.52 4.09
N SER A 148 5.09 1.25 4.94
CA SER A 148 4.85 1.33 6.39
C SER A 148 4.26 2.68 6.83
N GLY A 149 4.03 3.58 5.87
CA GLY A 149 3.66 4.97 6.12
C GLY A 149 4.85 5.91 6.23
N ILE A 150 6.07 5.41 6.34
CA ILE A 150 7.31 6.19 6.30
C ILE A 150 8.29 5.61 5.28
N ARG A 151 9.26 6.42 4.84
CA ARG A 151 10.26 5.97 3.87
C ARG A 151 11.32 5.05 4.49
N GLY A 152 11.51 5.11 5.79
CA GLY A 152 12.58 4.42 6.50
C GLY A 152 12.33 2.95 6.83
N SER A 153 11.23 2.37 6.37
CA SER A 153 10.91 0.96 6.61
C SER A 153 9.92 0.42 5.58
N LYS A 154 9.75 -0.90 5.59
CA LYS A 154 8.74 -1.62 4.81
C LYS A 154 8.07 -2.68 5.69
N LEU A 155 6.87 -3.10 5.30
CA LEU A 155 6.11 -4.16 5.95
C LEU A 155 6.10 -5.42 5.09
N TRP A 156 6.14 -6.57 5.74
CA TRP A 156 5.97 -7.90 5.15
C TRP A 156 4.77 -8.58 5.78
N LEU A 157 3.85 -9.09 4.97
CA LEU A 157 2.68 -9.82 5.43
C LEU A 157 2.14 -10.73 4.31
N PRO A 158 1.33 -11.76 4.67
CA PRO A 158 0.60 -12.53 3.66
C PRO A 158 -0.31 -11.63 2.83
N GLY A 159 -0.30 -11.80 1.50
CA GLY A 159 -1.05 -10.94 0.59
C GLY A 159 -2.55 -10.94 0.82
N HIS A 160 -3.14 -12.10 1.18
CA HIS A 160 -4.58 -12.22 1.43
C HIS A 160 -5.07 -11.33 2.58
N LEU A 161 -4.20 -10.97 3.53
CA LEU A 161 -4.58 -10.11 4.66
C LEU A 161 -4.92 -8.68 4.21
N LEU A 162 -4.36 -8.22 3.11
CA LEU A 162 -4.71 -6.91 2.56
C LEU A 162 -6.18 -6.84 2.12
N ALA A 163 -6.74 -7.96 1.67
CA ALA A 163 -8.16 -8.05 1.32
C ALA A 163 -9.09 -8.10 2.55
N GLU A 164 -8.55 -8.30 3.73
CA GLU A 164 -9.29 -8.32 5.00
C GLU A 164 -9.29 -6.96 5.70
N LEU A 165 -8.61 -5.94 5.14
CA LEU A 165 -8.67 -4.57 5.66
C LEU A 165 -10.10 -4.03 5.58
N PRO A 166 -10.51 -3.16 6.53
CA PRO A 166 -11.80 -2.48 6.45
C PRO A 166 -11.95 -1.73 5.12
N GLY A 167 -13.07 -1.96 4.42
CA GLY A 167 -13.32 -1.35 3.11
C GLY A 167 -12.50 -1.92 1.95
N ALA A 168 -11.84 -3.05 2.16
CA ALA A 168 -11.08 -3.73 1.11
C ALA A 168 -11.93 -4.71 0.32
N GLU A 169 -11.62 -4.82 -0.97
CA GLU A 169 -12.17 -5.83 -1.85
C GLU A 169 -11.13 -6.27 -2.88
N ILE A 170 -11.22 -7.52 -3.31
CA ILE A 170 -10.39 -8.05 -4.39
C ILE A 170 -11.03 -7.63 -5.71
N LEU A 171 -10.24 -7.00 -6.56
CA LEU A 171 -10.67 -6.56 -7.89
C LEU A 171 -9.76 -7.19 -8.95
N PRO A 172 -10.12 -8.37 -9.49
CA PRO A 172 -9.32 -9.04 -10.51
C PRO A 172 -9.13 -8.16 -11.75
N GLY A 173 -7.90 -8.17 -12.30
CA GLY A 173 -7.56 -7.35 -13.45
C GLY A 173 -7.24 -5.89 -13.13
N LEU A 174 -7.13 -5.54 -11.85
CA LEU A 174 -6.76 -4.18 -11.43
C LEU A 174 -5.36 -3.80 -11.93
N GLY A 175 -4.41 -4.71 -11.83
CA GLY A 175 -3.08 -4.55 -12.40
C GLY A 175 -3.03 -5.00 -13.86
N VAL A 176 -2.45 -4.17 -14.72
CA VAL A 176 -2.29 -4.45 -16.14
C VAL A 176 -0.84 -4.27 -16.60
#